data_5f20a11856fa8ccf4fa34496f6b7480b
#
_entry.id   5f20a11856fa8ccf4fa34496f6b7480b
#
_cell.length_a   1.000
_cell.length_b   1.000
_cell.length_c   1.000
_cell.angle_alpha   90.00
_cell.angle_beta   90.00
_cell.angle_gamma   90.00
#
_symmetry.space_group_name_H-M   'P 1'
#
loop_
_entity.id
_entity.type
_entity.pdbx_description
1 polymer ?
#
loop_
_entity_poly.entity_id
_entity_poly.type
_entity_poly.pdbx_seq_one_letter_code
_entity_poly.pdbx_strand_id
1 'polypeptide(L)'
;MSYDIDITKTPPAHEPERQYYYMAKAKDFVEKKSKEIGRPMTYFVKTFGCQMNARDSEKLVGILEQIGYVEGTDEHSDFIVYNTCTVRENANNKVYGRLGYLQNYKKKNPLMKIALCGCMMQEPEVVENIKKHYKFVDIVFGTHNIFKFAEILCNNIESGSQVIDIWKDTNQIVEDLPVKRKFSFKSGVNIMFGCNNFCSY
;
A
#
# COMPACT_ATOMS: atom_id res chain seq x y z
N MET A 1 0.56 4.79 -21.06
CA MET A 1 1.10 6.14 -21.38
C MET A 1 2.40 6.29 -20.63
N SER A 2 3.48 6.79 -21.26
CA SER A 2 4.70 7.16 -20.56
C SER A 2 4.63 8.66 -20.27
N TYR A 3 4.53 9.03 -19.01
CA TYR A 3 4.65 10.43 -18.59
C TYR A 3 6.14 10.79 -18.55
N ASP A 4 6.50 11.94 -19.15
CA ASP A 4 7.84 12.50 -19.02
C ASP A 4 7.94 13.19 -17.65
N ILE A 5 8.51 12.48 -16.68
CA ILE A 5 8.52 12.87 -15.26
C ILE A 5 9.89 13.38 -14.87
N ASP A 6 9.98 14.66 -14.55
CA ASP A 6 11.16 15.30 -13.97
C ASP A 6 11.01 15.43 -12.45
N ILE A 7 11.66 14.53 -11.69
CA ILE A 7 11.59 14.49 -10.22
C ILE A 7 12.32 15.65 -9.52
N THR A 8 13.02 16.51 -10.27
CA THR A 8 13.68 17.70 -9.70
C THR A 8 12.73 18.89 -9.58
N LYS A 9 11.58 18.81 -10.25
CA LYS A 9 10.52 19.83 -10.20
C LYS A 9 9.52 19.56 -9.07
N THR A 10 8.67 20.54 -8.84
CA THR A 10 7.53 20.37 -7.91
C THR A 10 6.56 19.31 -8.43
N PRO A 11 5.95 18.49 -7.53
CA PRO A 11 4.97 17.49 -7.94
C PRO A 11 3.83 18.10 -8.73
N PRO A 12 3.32 17.45 -9.78
CA PRO A 12 2.13 17.88 -10.50
C PRO A 12 0.93 18.05 -9.56
N ALA A 13 0.05 19.00 -9.89
CA ALA A 13 -1.16 19.24 -9.11
C ALA A 13 -2.27 18.22 -9.38
N HIS A 14 -2.26 17.62 -10.57
CA HIS A 14 -3.33 16.74 -11.06
C HIS A 14 -2.95 15.27 -11.01
N GLU A 15 -3.94 14.40 -10.74
CA GLU A 15 -3.83 12.96 -10.87
C GLU A 15 -4.14 12.54 -12.33
N PRO A 16 -3.55 11.44 -12.85
CA PRO A 16 -2.63 10.52 -12.16
C PRO A 16 -1.14 10.95 -12.25
N GLU A 17 -0.79 12.04 -12.95
CA GLU A 17 0.60 12.47 -13.15
C GLU A 17 1.34 12.67 -11.82
N ARG A 18 0.62 13.16 -10.81
CA ARG A 18 1.15 13.33 -9.46
C ARG A 18 1.67 12.00 -8.89
N GLN A 19 0.92 10.91 -9.06
CA GLN A 19 1.34 9.61 -8.55
C GLN A 19 2.50 9.04 -9.36
N TYR A 20 2.56 9.26 -10.65
CA TYR A 20 3.71 8.88 -11.48
C TYR A 20 4.98 9.62 -11.07
N TYR A 21 4.88 10.90 -10.68
CA TYR A 21 5.99 11.64 -10.11
C TYR A 21 6.53 10.97 -8.84
N TYR A 22 5.63 10.61 -7.89
CA TYR A 22 6.05 9.94 -6.67
C TYR A 22 6.55 8.52 -6.92
N MET A 23 6.01 7.79 -7.89
CA MET A 23 6.57 6.50 -8.30
C MET A 23 7.98 6.64 -8.84
N ALA A 24 8.27 7.64 -9.68
CA ALA A 24 9.61 7.89 -10.19
C ALA A 24 10.59 8.25 -9.07
N LYS A 25 10.16 9.08 -8.10
CA LYS A 25 10.95 9.46 -6.94
C LYS A 25 11.25 8.28 -6.01
N ALA A 26 10.25 7.44 -5.74
CA ALA A 26 10.42 6.22 -4.96
C ALA A 26 11.33 5.21 -5.68
N LYS A 27 11.25 5.14 -7.02
CA LYS A 27 12.11 4.28 -7.84
C LYS A 27 13.58 4.62 -7.69
N ASP A 28 13.94 5.90 -7.75
CA ASP A 28 15.32 6.33 -7.51
C ASP A 28 15.86 5.86 -6.15
N PHE A 29 15.02 5.93 -5.11
CA PHE A 29 15.36 5.41 -3.78
C PHE A 29 15.57 3.90 -3.80
N VAL A 30 14.63 3.14 -4.40
CA VAL A 30 14.68 1.66 -4.46
C VAL A 30 15.90 1.19 -5.25
N GLU A 31 16.23 1.85 -6.38
CA GLU A 31 17.39 1.53 -7.18
C GLU A 31 18.71 1.78 -6.42
N LYS A 32 18.82 2.91 -5.70
CA LYS A 32 19.96 3.19 -4.84
C LYS A 32 20.14 2.15 -3.76
N LYS A 33 19.04 1.79 -3.06
CA LYS A 33 19.08 0.76 -2.02
C LYS A 33 19.39 -0.63 -2.56
N SER A 34 18.86 -1.00 -3.71
CA SER A 34 19.18 -2.27 -4.38
C SER A 34 20.66 -2.37 -4.72
N LYS A 35 21.28 -1.28 -5.18
CA LYS A 35 22.73 -1.22 -5.43
C LYS A 35 23.55 -1.34 -4.14
N GLU A 36 23.14 -0.64 -3.07
CA GLU A 36 23.81 -0.69 -1.78
C GLU A 36 23.82 -2.10 -1.17
N ILE A 37 22.70 -2.83 -1.29
CA ILE A 37 22.58 -4.18 -0.71
C ILE A 37 22.99 -5.30 -1.68
N GLY A 38 23.31 -4.96 -2.94
CA GLY A 38 23.77 -5.92 -3.97
C GLY A 38 22.70 -6.89 -4.49
N ARG A 39 21.41 -6.59 -4.27
CA ARG A 39 20.27 -7.38 -4.78
C ARG A 39 19.05 -6.50 -5.01
N PRO A 40 18.07 -6.93 -5.82
CA PRO A 40 16.79 -6.25 -5.92
C PRO A 40 16.06 -6.20 -4.58
N MET A 41 15.39 -5.10 -4.28
CA MET A 41 14.46 -5.02 -3.16
C MET A 41 13.19 -5.81 -3.47
N THR A 42 12.69 -6.55 -2.51
CA THR A 42 11.54 -7.44 -2.68
C THR A 42 10.29 -6.91 -2.00
N TYR A 43 9.11 -7.26 -2.54
CA TYR A 43 7.84 -6.99 -1.90
C TYR A 43 7.02 -8.26 -1.67
N PHE A 44 6.13 -8.22 -0.69
CA PHE A 44 5.12 -9.24 -0.45
C PHE A 44 3.79 -8.59 -0.07
N VAL A 45 2.74 -8.86 -0.84
CA VAL A 45 1.39 -8.35 -0.59
C VAL A 45 0.47 -9.48 -0.15
N LYS A 46 -0.12 -9.34 1.02
CA LYS A 46 -1.10 -10.30 1.55
C LYS A 46 -2.46 -9.65 1.73
N THR A 47 -3.46 -10.26 1.10
CA THR A 47 -4.85 -9.81 1.17
C THR A 47 -5.62 -10.62 2.20
N PHE A 48 -6.15 -9.94 3.21
CA PHE A 48 -7.04 -10.50 4.21
C PHE A 48 -8.45 -9.98 3.97
N GLY A 49 -9.10 -10.38 2.88
CA GLY A 49 -10.36 -9.72 2.59
C GLY A 49 -11.20 -10.30 1.47
N CYS A 50 -12.06 -9.45 0.95
CA CYS A 50 -13.01 -9.75 -0.12
C CYS A 50 -12.39 -9.50 -1.51
N GLN A 51 -13.23 -9.61 -2.56
CA GLN A 51 -12.79 -9.37 -3.94
C GLN A 51 -12.35 -7.93 -4.20
N MET A 52 -12.93 -6.94 -3.50
CA MET A 52 -12.49 -5.54 -3.61
C MET A 52 -11.05 -5.38 -3.10
N ASN A 53 -10.74 -5.96 -1.93
CA ASN A 53 -9.36 -5.95 -1.42
C ASN A 53 -8.40 -6.65 -2.38
N ALA A 54 -8.81 -7.73 -3.04
CA ALA A 54 -7.97 -8.40 -4.03
C ALA A 54 -7.63 -7.47 -5.20
N ARG A 55 -8.62 -6.73 -5.73
CA ARG A 55 -8.41 -5.75 -6.79
C ARG A 55 -7.52 -4.58 -6.33
N ASP A 56 -7.73 -4.09 -5.13
CA ASP A 56 -6.88 -3.03 -4.57
C ASP A 56 -5.43 -3.51 -4.41
N SER A 57 -5.25 -4.78 -4.05
CA SER A 57 -3.92 -5.39 -4.01
C SER A 57 -3.27 -5.48 -5.40
N GLU A 58 -4.03 -5.72 -6.48
CA GLU A 58 -3.50 -5.68 -7.85
C GLU A 58 -2.96 -4.29 -8.23
N LYS A 59 -3.60 -3.20 -7.76
CA LYS A 59 -3.09 -1.84 -7.94
C LYS A 59 -1.81 -1.61 -7.13
N LEU A 60 -1.81 -2.01 -5.86
CA LEU A 60 -0.63 -1.87 -5.00
C LEU A 60 0.58 -2.62 -5.55
N VAL A 61 0.36 -3.84 -6.06
CA VAL A 61 1.40 -4.63 -6.72
C VAL A 61 1.90 -3.93 -7.98
N GLY A 62 0.98 -3.42 -8.83
CA GLY A 62 1.37 -2.67 -10.03
C GLY A 62 2.23 -1.45 -9.72
N ILE A 63 1.89 -0.70 -8.67
CA ILE A 63 2.67 0.46 -8.21
C ILE A 63 4.05 0.01 -7.68
N LEU A 64 4.12 -1.05 -6.86
CA LEU A 64 5.38 -1.57 -6.32
C LEU A 64 6.33 -2.03 -7.42
N GLU A 65 5.84 -2.73 -8.43
CA GLU A 65 6.65 -3.14 -9.58
C GLU A 65 7.11 -1.95 -10.43
N GLN A 66 6.25 -0.95 -10.62
CA GLN A 66 6.61 0.30 -11.31
C GLN A 66 7.72 1.07 -10.57
N ILE A 67 7.74 1.01 -9.24
CA ILE A 67 8.78 1.58 -8.39
C ILE A 67 10.09 0.78 -8.46
N GLY A 68 10.05 -0.48 -8.91
CA GLY A 68 11.24 -1.31 -9.07
C GLY A 68 11.44 -2.37 -7.99
N TYR A 69 10.46 -2.60 -7.13
CA TYR A 69 10.45 -3.80 -6.29
C TYR A 69 10.13 -5.05 -7.13
N VAL A 70 10.68 -6.18 -6.74
CA VAL A 70 10.38 -7.50 -7.32
C VAL A 70 9.58 -8.36 -6.34
N GLU A 71 8.74 -9.24 -6.85
CA GLU A 71 7.91 -10.11 -6.02
C GLU A 71 8.78 -11.05 -5.19
N GLY A 72 8.60 -11.03 -3.87
CA GLY A 72 9.21 -11.93 -2.93
C GLY A 72 8.32 -13.13 -2.65
N THR A 73 8.90 -14.18 -2.08
CA THR A 73 8.22 -15.46 -1.84
C THR A 73 7.39 -15.47 -0.55
N ASP A 74 7.73 -14.60 0.40
CA ASP A 74 7.15 -14.62 1.75
C ASP A 74 7.29 -13.28 2.51
N GLU A 75 6.91 -13.31 3.77
CA GLU A 75 6.93 -12.18 4.70
C GLU A 75 8.34 -11.74 5.17
N HIS A 76 9.42 -12.28 4.56
CA HIS A 76 10.79 -11.80 4.78
C HIS A 76 11.24 -10.78 3.74
N SER A 77 10.34 -10.39 2.86
CA SER A 77 10.56 -9.36 1.84
C SER A 77 10.86 -7.99 2.47
N ASP A 78 11.48 -7.10 1.69
CA ASP A 78 11.88 -5.77 2.15
C ASP A 78 10.69 -4.81 2.30
N PHE A 79 9.57 -5.10 1.61
CA PHE A 79 8.33 -4.34 1.73
C PHE A 79 7.13 -5.28 1.89
N ILE A 80 6.45 -5.18 3.02
CA ILE A 80 5.27 -5.98 3.32
C ILE A 80 4.03 -5.10 3.27
N VAL A 81 3.02 -5.52 2.52
CA VAL A 81 1.71 -4.87 2.50
C VAL A 81 0.64 -5.85 2.96
N TYR A 82 -0.07 -5.50 4.02
CA TYR A 82 -1.28 -6.20 4.45
C TYR A 82 -2.51 -5.38 4.08
N ASN A 83 -3.25 -5.89 3.10
CA ASN A 83 -4.55 -5.33 2.72
C ASN A 83 -5.65 -6.06 3.50
N THR A 84 -6.35 -5.34 4.34
CA THR A 84 -7.17 -5.87 5.43
C THR A 84 -8.66 -5.58 5.25
N CYS A 85 -9.51 -6.33 5.93
CA CYS A 85 -10.96 -6.25 5.82
C CYS A 85 -11.62 -6.24 7.20
N THR A 86 -12.72 -5.51 7.34
CA THR A 86 -13.53 -5.45 8.57
C THR A 86 -14.64 -6.50 8.61
N VAL A 87 -15.11 -6.98 7.46
CA VAL A 87 -16.30 -7.83 7.35
C VAL A 87 -16.10 -9.25 7.92
N ARG A 88 -14.85 -9.66 8.16
CA ARG A 88 -14.53 -10.99 8.69
C ARG A 88 -13.96 -10.87 10.09
N GLU A 89 -14.75 -11.24 11.09
CA GLU A 89 -14.43 -11.14 12.52
C GLU A 89 -13.03 -11.69 12.92
N ASN A 90 -12.58 -12.73 12.24
CA ASN A 90 -11.26 -13.32 12.45
C ASN A 90 -10.11 -12.64 11.66
N ALA A 91 -10.40 -11.65 10.83
CA ALA A 91 -9.35 -11.00 10.03
C ALA A 91 -8.42 -10.16 10.92
N ASN A 92 -8.98 -9.42 11.87
CA ASN A 92 -8.25 -8.55 12.77
C ASN A 92 -7.25 -9.34 13.63
N ASN A 93 -7.67 -10.44 14.24
CA ASN A 93 -6.81 -11.29 15.07
C ASN A 93 -5.65 -11.90 14.26
N LYS A 94 -5.91 -12.29 13.00
CA LYS A 94 -4.87 -12.79 12.11
C LYS A 94 -3.85 -11.71 11.77
N VAL A 95 -4.30 -10.48 11.52
CA VAL A 95 -3.41 -9.34 11.22
C VAL A 95 -2.54 -9.04 12.44
N TYR A 96 -3.11 -8.91 13.63
CA TYR A 96 -2.34 -8.63 14.85
C TYR A 96 -1.32 -9.72 15.17
N GLY A 97 -1.70 -11.00 15.05
CA GLY A 97 -0.76 -12.11 15.24
C GLY A 97 0.42 -12.06 14.25
N ARG A 98 0.14 -11.72 12.97
CA ARG A 98 1.18 -11.55 11.96
C ARG A 98 2.06 -10.33 12.21
N LEU A 99 1.49 -9.22 12.69
CA LEU A 99 2.27 -8.04 13.06
C LEU A 99 3.29 -8.35 14.17
N GLY A 100 2.91 -9.13 15.18
CA GLY A 100 3.84 -9.58 16.22
C GLY A 100 5.02 -10.39 15.65
N TYR A 101 4.76 -11.23 14.65
CA TYR A 101 5.81 -11.96 13.95
C TYR A 101 6.72 -11.01 13.15
N LEU A 102 6.15 -10.11 12.37
CA LEU A 102 6.89 -9.13 11.55
C LEU A 102 7.77 -8.20 12.40
N GLN A 103 7.35 -7.86 13.60
CA GLN A 103 8.16 -7.03 14.52
C GLN A 103 9.54 -7.63 14.79
N ASN A 104 9.58 -8.96 14.99
CA ASN A 104 10.84 -9.65 15.24
C ASN A 104 11.73 -9.71 13.99
N TYR A 105 11.14 -9.81 12.81
CA TYR A 105 11.86 -9.76 11.54
C TYR A 105 12.40 -8.36 11.25
N LYS A 106 11.59 -7.33 11.45
CA LYS A 106 12.00 -5.95 11.22
C LYS A 106 13.18 -5.54 12.10
N LYS A 107 13.29 -6.07 13.32
CA LYS A 107 14.47 -5.86 14.17
C LYS A 107 15.76 -6.42 13.54
N LYS A 108 15.66 -7.50 12.76
CA LYS A 108 16.79 -8.12 12.06
C LYS A 108 17.05 -7.51 10.69
N ASN A 109 16.02 -6.95 10.06
CA ASN A 109 16.10 -6.24 8.78
C ASN A 109 15.56 -4.81 8.93
N PRO A 110 16.38 -3.84 9.34
CA PRO A 110 15.95 -2.45 9.51
C PRO A 110 15.46 -1.77 8.22
N LEU A 111 15.81 -2.30 7.05
CA LEU A 111 15.32 -1.81 5.76
C LEU A 111 13.88 -2.22 5.47
N MET A 112 13.38 -3.25 6.17
CA MET A 112 12.02 -3.74 6.00
C MET A 112 11.00 -2.64 6.31
N LYS A 113 10.08 -2.42 5.39
CA LYS A 113 8.92 -1.55 5.56
C LYS A 113 7.63 -2.36 5.62
N ILE A 114 6.71 -1.94 6.48
CA ILE A 114 5.42 -2.59 6.70
C ILE A 114 4.31 -1.57 6.47
N ALA A 115 3.41 -1.89 5.55
CA ALA A 115 2.23 -1.09 5.26
C ALA A 115 0.95 -1.86 5.60
N LEU A 116 0.01 -1.17 6.24
CA LEU A 116 -1.34 -1.65 6.50
C LEU A 116 -2.34 -0.81 5.71
N CYS A 117 -3.25 -1.45 5.00
CA CYS A 117 -4.31 -0.77 4.28
C CYS A 117 -5.62 -1.56 4.27
N GLY A 118 -6.62 -1.01 3.60
CA GLY A 118 -7.90 -1.64 3.41
C GLY A 118 -8.97 -1.19 4.43
N CYS A 119 -10.12 -1.86 4.41
CA CYS A 119 -11.30 -1.44 5.18
C CYS A 119 -11.05 -1.39 6.69
N MET A 120 -10.24 -2.28 7.23
CA MET A 120 -9.89 -2.30 8.65
C MET A 120 -9.24 -0.98 9.12
N MET A 121 -8.55 -0.28 8.21
CA MET A 121 -7.92 1.01 8.51
C MET A 121 -8.93 2.18 8.47
N GLN A 122 -10.20 1.94 8.18
CA GLN A 122 -11.26 2.94 8.30
C GLN A 122 -11.86 2.99 9.72
N GLU A 123 -11.57 2.01 10.58
CA GLU A 123 -12.03 1.94 11.95
C GLU A 123 -11.14 2.77 12.88
N PRO A 124 -11.65 3.87 13.49
CA PRO A 124 -10.83 4.78 14.30
C PRO A 124 -10.13 4.09 15.47
N GLU A 125 -10.80 3.15 16.13
CA GLU A 125 -10.25 2.40 17.27
C GLU A 125 -9.06 1.53 16.86
N VAL A 126 -9.13 0.90 15.68
CA VAL A 126 -8.04 0.10 15.13
C VAL A 126 -6.83 0.98 14.82
N VAL A 127 -7.06 2.12 14.20
CA VAL A 127 -5.99 3.08 13.86
C VAL A 127 -5.29 3.60 15.12
N GLU A 128 -6.06 3.98 16.13
CA GLU A 128 -5.50 4.43 17.41
C GLU A 128 -4.71 3.31 18.12
N ASN A 129 -5.18 2.06 18.05
CA ASN A 129 -4.45 0.91 18.57
C ASN A 129 -3.11 0.72 17.84
N ILE A 130 -3.12 0.81 16.50
CA ILE A 130 -1.89 0.69 15.71
C ILE A 130 -0.92 1.81 16.04
N LYS A 131 -1.38 3.04 16.10
CA LYS A 131 -0.58 4.23 16.45
C LYS A 131 0.08 4.12 17.83
N LYS A 132 -0.62 3.55 18.81
CA LYS A 132 -0.12 3.38 20.19
C LYS A 132 0.84 2.20 20.33
N HIS A 133 0.50 1.05 19.77
CA HIS A 133 1.14 -0.22 20.09
C HIS A 133 2.00 -0.79 18.96
N TYR A 134 1.83 -0.34 17.71
CA TYR A 134 2.51 -0.89 16.52
C TYR A 134 3.35 0.17 15.80
N LYS A 135 4.15 0.93 16.55
CA LYS A 135 5.00 2.01 16.01
C LYS A 135 6.03 1.54 14.99
N PHE A 136 6.28 0.24 14.93
CA PHE A 136 7.15 -0.39 13.94
C PHE A 136 6.49 -0.54 12.56
N VAL A 137 5.18 -0.37 12.43
CA VAL A 137 4.48 -0.26 11.15
C VAL A 137 4.81 1.10 10.55
N ASP A 138 5.24 1.12 9.30
CA ASP A 138 5.74 2.34 8.65
C ASP A 138 4.62 3.18 8.04
N ILE A 139 3.61 2.51 7.44
CA ILE A 139 2.58 3.16 6.65
C ILE A 139 1.21 2.59 7.01
N VAL A 140 0.23 3.46 7.21
CA VAL A 140 -1.17 3.09 7.43
C VAL A 140 -2.05 3.99 6.57
N PHE A 141 -2.88 3.41 5.70
CA PHE A 141 -3.77 4.16 4.83
C PHE A 141 -5.09 3.43 4.56
N GLY A 142 -6.13 4.19 4.24
CA GLY A 142 -7.47 3.68 4.02
C GLY A 142 -7.74 3.20 2.60
N THR A 143 -8.97 2.74 2.35
CA THR A 143 -9.43 2.32 1.02
C THR A 143 -9.63 3.51 0.08
N HIS A 144 -10.00 4.67 0.61
CA HIS A 144 -10.34 5.84 -0.18
C HIS A 144 -9.13 6.56 -0.79
N ASN A 145 -7.94 6.31 -0.26
CA ASN A 145 -6.70 6.92 -0.73
C ASN A 145 -5.62 5.92 -1.18
N ILE A 146 -6.02 4.71 -1.57
CA ILE A 146 -5.11 3.70 -2.14
C ILE A 146 -4.31 4.24 -3.32
N PHE A 147 -4.91 5.08 -4.15
CA PHE A 147 -4.23 5.69 -5.29
C PHE A 147 -3.02 6.54 -4.90
N LYS A 148 -3.00 7.10 -3.68
CA LYS A 148 -1.90 7.89 -3.13
C LYS A 148 -0.73 7.07 -2.57
N PHE A 149 -0.74 5.77 -2.72
CA PHE A 149 0.26 4.90 -2.10
C PHE A 149 1.71 5.31 -2.41
N ALA A 150 2.01 5.72 -3.65
CA ALA A 150 3.35 6.17 -4.01
C ALA A 150 3.75 7.47 -3.28
N GLU A 151 2.84 8.43 -3.16
CA GLU A 151 3.05 9.66 -2.40
C GLU A 151 3.26 9.38 -0.90
N ILE A 152 2.43 8.53 -0.32
CA ILE A 152 2.51 8.12 1.10
C ILE A 152 3.84 7.41 1.38
N LEU A 153 4.29 6.55 0.46
CA LEU A 153 5.58 5.87 0.56
C LEU A 153 6.75 6.88 0.53
N CYS A 154 6.72 7.84 -0.39
CA CYS A 154 7.76 8.90 -0.43
C CYS A 154 7.78 9.70 0.87
N ASN A 155 6.63 10.09 1.41
CA ASN A 155 6.53 10.81 2.68
C ASN A 155 7.13 10.00 3.85
N ASN A 156 6.93 8.67 3.86
CA ASN A 156 7.54 7.81 4.87
C ASN A 156 9.06 7.70 4.69
N ILE A 157 9.54 7.60 3.44
CA ILE A 157 10.98 7.55 3.15
C ILE A 157 11.66 8.85 3.61
N GLU A 158 11.06 10.00 3.34
CA GLU A 158 11.62 11.31 3.65
C GLU A 158 11.55 11.65 5.14
N SER A 159 10.44 11.35 5.80
CA SER A 159 10.27 11.63 7.23
C SER A 159 11.00 10.64 8.13
N GLY A 160 11.25 9.42 7.65
CA GLY A 160 11.78 8.32 8.46
C GLY A 160 10.87 7.88 9.61
N SER A 161 9.62 8.34 9.62
CA SER A 161 8.64 8.09 10.69
C SER A 161 7.39 7.41 10.18
N GLN A 162 6.59 6.84 11.09
CA GLN A 162 5.29 6.26 10.74
C GLN A 162 4.39 7.30 10.09
N VAL A 163 3.83 6.99 8.92
CA VAL A 163 2.85 7.82 8.20
C VAL A 163 1.49 7.16 8.30
N ILE A 164 0.52 7.92 8.81
CA ILE A 164 -0.90 7.52 8.88
C ILE A 164 -1.69 8.53 8.07
N ASP A 165 -2.20 8.10 6.90
CA ASP A 165 -3.00 8.93 5.99
C ASP A 165 -4.30 8.19 5.65
N ILE A 166 -5.38 8.53 6.33
CA ILE A 166 -6.67 7.87 6.18
C ILE A 166 -7.72 8.90 5.80
N TRP A 167 -8.28 8.71 4.62
CA TRP A 167 -9.38 9.53 4.15
C TRP A 167 -10.71 8.91 4.55
N LYS A 168 -11.59 9.70 5.15
CA LYS A 168 -12.94 9.26 5.54
C LYS A 168 -13.85 9.11 4.33
N ASP A 169 -13.65 9.93 3.31
CA ASP A 169 -14.42 9.94 2.09
C ASP A 169 -13.58 10.50 0.94
N THR A 170 -13.95 10.18 -0.30
CA THR A 170 -13.35 10.76 -1.50
C THR A 170 -14.33 10.79 -2.66
N ASN A 171 -14.38 11.91 -3.35
CA ASN A 171 -15.04 12.04 -4.65
C ASN A 171 -14.04 11.89 -5.80
N GLN A 172 -12.77 11.63 -5.51
CA GLN A 172 -11.73 11.45 -6.53
C GLN A 172 -11.71 10.01 -7.02
N ILE A 173 -11.91 9.84 -8.31
CA ILE A 173 -11.70 8.59 -9.02
C ILE A 173 -10.42 8.77 -9.82
N VAL A 174 -9.36 8.06 -9.41
CA VAL A 174 -8.08 8.08 -10.11
C VAL A 174 -7.92 6.78 -10.88
N GLU A 175 -7.88 6.91 -12.20
CA GLU A 175 -7.67 5.82 -13.15
C GLU A 175 -6.25 5.89 -13.73
N ASP A 176 -5.93 4.98 -14.64
CA ASP A 176 -4.64 4.93 -15.37
C ASP A 176 -3.41 4.75 -14.47
N LEU A 177 -3.59 4.23 -13.25
CA LEU A 177 -2.48 3.77 -12.42
C LEU A 177 -2.06 2.34 -12.80
N PRO A 178 -0.79 1.97 -12.57
CA PRO A 178 -0.31 0.63 -12.82
C PRO A 178 -1.13 -0.42 -12.07
N VAL A 179 -1.52 -1.48 -12.77
CA VAL A 179 -2.25 -2.63 -12.19
C VAL A 179 -1.60 -3.90 -12.68
N LYS A 180 -1.19 -4.78 -11.77
CA LYS A 180 -0.77 -6.13 -12.10
C LYS A 180 -1.91 -7.11 -11.82
N ARG A 181 -2.54 -7.60 -12.88
CA ARG A 181 -3.62 -8.58 -12.77
C ARG A 181 -3.07 -9.93 -12.33
N LYS A 182 -3.71 -10.51 -11.31
CA LYS A 182 -3.35 -11.85 -10.82
C LYS A 182 -3.67 -12.95 -11.83
N PHE A 183 -4.72 -12.77 -12.63
CA PHE A 183 -5.17 -13.75 -13.61
C PHE A 183 -5.25 -13.11 -15.01
N SER A 184 -4.75 -13.79 -16.02
CA SER A 184 -4.82 -13.35 -17.41
C SER A 184 -6.24 -13.36 -17.99
N PHE A 185 -7.11 -14.24 -17.47
CA PHE A 185 -8.48 -14.48 -17.94
C PHE A 185 -9.57 -13.84 -17.09
N LYS A 186 -9.21 -13.18 -15.99
CA LYS A 186 -10.18 -12.58 -15.04
C LYS A 186 -9.70 -11.19 -14.61
N SER A 187 -10.59 -10.21 -14.71
CA SER A 187 -10.34 -8.85 -14.23
C SER A 187 -11.52 -8.34 -13.42
N GLY A 188 -11.24 -7.65 -12.32
CA GLY A 188 -12.24 -6.89 -11.59
C GLY A 188 -12.39 -5.49 -12.19
N VAL A 189 -13.61 -5.01 -12.41
CA VAL A 189 -13.92 -3.64 -12.81
C VAL A 189 -14.78 -3.00 -11.74
N ASN A 190 -14.39 -1.82 -11.23
CA ASN A 190 -15.25 -1.06 -10.33
C ASN A 190 -16.34 -0.41 -11.15
N ILE A 191 -17.60 -0.71 -10.82
CA ILE A 191 -18.76 -0.16 -11.52
C ILE A 191 -19.45 0.94 -10.71
N MET A 192 -19.15 1.06 -9.42
CA MET A 192 -19.63 2.14 -8.55
C MET A 192 -18.72 2.29 -7.33
N PHE A 193 -18.77 3.47 -6.74
CA PHE A 193 -18.12 3.79 -5.46
C PHE A 193 -19.22 4.14 -4.45
N GLY A 194 -19.24 3.39 -3.35
CA GLY A 194 -20.26 3.54 -2.31
C GLY A 194 -21.62 2.96 -2.71
N CYS A 195 -22.55 3.00 -1.76
CA CYS A 195 -23.92 2.55 -1.93
C CYS A 195 -24.79 3.22 -0.87
N ASN A 196 -25.94 3.77 -1.31
CA ASN A 196 -26.92 4.38 -0.41
C ASN A 196 -28.10 3.46 -0.10
N ASN A 197 -28.03 2.19 -0.44
CA ASN A 197 -29.07 1.21 -0.15
C ASN A 197 -28.93 0.63 1.26
N PHE A 198 -30.04 0.47 1.94
CA PHE A 198 -30.12 -0.21 3.23
C PHE A 198 -30.42 -1.70 2.99
N CYS A 199 -29.39 -2.52 2.96
CA CYS A 199 -29.53 -3.96 2.84
C CYS A 199 -29.77 -4.59 4.21
N SER A 200 -30.56 -5.68 4.24
CA SER A 200 -30.97 -6.38 5.48
C SER A 200 -30.02 -7.49 5.93
N TYR A 201 -28.81 -7.58 5.39
CA TYR A 201 -27.81 -8.60 5.76
C TYR A 201 -26.53 -8.00 6.31
#